data_771ebd8672d5782efee13a293e0283f9
#
_entry.id   771ebd8672d5782efee13a293e0283f9
#
_cell.length_a   1.000
_cell.length_b   1.000
_cell.length_c   1.000
_cell.angle_alpha   90.00
_cell.angle_beta   90.00
_cell.angle_gamma   90.00
#
_symmetry.space_group_name_H-M   'P 1'
#
loop_
_entity.id
_entity.type
_entity.pdbx_description
1 polymer ?
#
loop_
_entity_poly.entity_id
_entity_poly.type
_entity_poly.pdbx_seq_one_letter_code
_entity_poly.pdbx_strand_id
1 'polypeptide(L)'
;MLGELTAAQCEEVLRAAVIARIGCLSDGRIYVVPVTYVYDGTYVYGHAMDGAKLRAMRANPHVCVEVEQVDDLSNWRSVIAWGTFEECDGPDWDAGLAMLAERIMPLLTLPANQPPPDLSVLRSGSVYRIKLDVKTGRFEQVKPG
;
A
#
# COMPACT_ATOMS: atom_id res chain seq x y z
N MET A 1 -19.47 -18.36 -0.66
CA MET A 1 -19.85 -17.85 -1.99
C MET A 1 -18.74 -16.95 -2.50
N LEU A 2 -18.21 -17.28 -3.65
CA LEU A 2 -17.24 -16.45 -4.35
C LEU A 2 -17.95 -15.40 -5.20
N GLY A 3 -17.40 -14.21 -5.25
CA GLY A 3 -17.97 -13.13 -6.05
C GLY A 3 -16.96 -12.03 -6.33
N GLU A 4 -17.45 -11.00 -7.03
CA GLU A 4 -16.68 -9.81 -7.36
C GLU A 4 -17.12 -8.65 -6.48
N LEU A 5 -16.14 -7.88 -5.99
CA LEU A 5 -16.42 -6.66 -5.24
C LEU A 5 -16.90 -5.55 -6.18
N THR A 6 -17.84 -4.75 -5.69
CA THR A 6 -18.21 -3.49 -6.37
C THR A 6 -17.07 -2.48 -6.26
N ALA A 7 -17.14 -1.42 -7.06
CA ALA A 7 -16.16 -0.33 -6.99
C ALA A 7 -16.09 0.27 -5.58
N ALA A 8 -17.25 0.49 -4.94
CA ALA A 8 -17.31 1.02 -3.56
C ALA A 8 -16.66 0.07 -2.55
N GLN A 9 -16.87 -1.24 -2.69
CA GLN A 9 -16.24 -2.24 -1.83
C GLN A 9 -14.74 -2.32 -2.03
N CYS A 10 -14.24 -2.16 -3.25
CA CYS A 10 -12.80 -2.05 -3.51
C CYS A 10 -12.20 -0.86 -2.77
N GLU A 11 -12.87 0.30 -2.79
CA GLU A 11 -12.42 1.49 -2.06
C GLU A 11 -12.38 1.24 -0.54
N GLU A 12 -13.37 0.54 0.00
CA GLU A 12 -13.40 0.17 1.43
C GLU A 12 -12.17 -0.67 1.82
N VAL A 13 -11.83 -1.68 1.02
CA VAL A 13 -10.68 -2.56 1.29
C VAL A 13 -9.37 -1.76 1.20
N LEU A 14 -9.23 -0.93 0.17
CA LEU A 14 -8.04 -0.09 0.00
C LEU A 14 -7.83 0.86 1.18
N ARG A 15 -8.89 1.44 1.72
CA ARG A 15 -8.80 2.36 2.86
C ARG A 15 -8.57 1.66 4.19
N ALA A 16 -9.10 0.46 4.36
CA ALA A 16 -9.06 -0.24 5.65
C ALA A 16 -7.75 -0.99 5.89
N ALA A 17 -7.15 -1.56 4.86
CA ALA A 17 -5.90 -2.28 4.98
C ALA A 17 -4.71 -1.31 5.19
N VAL A 18 -3.63 -1.81 5.78
CA VAL A 18 -2.43 -1.01 6.08
C VAL A 18 -1.17 -1.60 5.44
N ILE A 19 -1.25 -2.84 5.00
CA ILE A 19 -0.18 -3.53 4.28
C ILE A 19 -0.68 -3.84 2.88
N ALA A 20 0.11 -3.46 1.90
CA ALA A 20 -0.09 -3.80 0.50
C ALA A 20 1.10 -4.61 0.01
N ARG A 21 0.89 -5.35 -1.06
CA ARG A 21 1.97 -5.98 -1.81
C ARG A 21 2.08 -5.28 -3.15
N ILE A 22 3.29 -4.82 -3.47
CA ILE A 22 3.59 -4.20 -4.75
C ILE A 22 4.28 -5.23 -5.62
N GLY A 23 3.72 -5.47 -6.81
CA GLY A 23 4.34 -6.27 -7.86
C GLY A 23 4.97 -5.35 -8.90
N CYS A 24 6.24 -5.54 -9.20
CA CYS A 24 6.97 -4.76 -10.19
C CYS A 24 7.98 -5.65 -10.92
N LEU A 25 8.54 -5.14 -12.01
CA LEU A 25 9.60 -5.83 -12.74
C LEU A 25 10.96 -5.41 -12.22
N SER A 26 11.81 -6.38 -11.91
CA SER A 26 13.18 -6.16 -11.49
C SER A 26 14.09 -7.11 -12.29
N ASP A 27 14.90 -6.56 -13.16
CA ASP A 27 15.82 -7.33 -14.02
C ASP A 27 15.13 -8.49 -14.76
N GLY A 28 13.95 -8.21 -15.33
CA GLY A 28 13.17 -9.19 -16.06
C GLY A 28 12.42 -10.19 -15.19
N ARG A 29 12.46 -10.07 -13.87
CA ARG A 29 11.71 -10.89 -12.93
C ARG A 29 10.56 -10.14 -12.33
N ILE A 30 9.48 -10.84 -12.04
CA ILE A 30 8.38 -10.31 -11.25
C ILE A 30 8.85 -10.28 -9.78
N TYR A 31 8.83 -9.11 -9.19
CA TYR A 31 9.24 -8.86 -7.80
C TYR A 31 8.04 -8.41 -7.00
N VAL A 32 7.76 -9.09 -5.88
CA VAL A 32 6.61 -8.77 -5.01
C VAL A 32 7.15 -8.46 -3.62
N VAL A 33 6.77 -7.31 -3.07
CA VAL A 33 7.24 -6.86 -1.77
C VAL A 33 6.10 -6.29 -0.95
N PRO A 34 6.01 -6.62 0.37
CA PRO A 34 5.04 -6.00 1.27
C PRO A 34 5.50 -4.59 1.67
N VAL A 35 4.55 -3.69 1.77
CA VAL A 35 4.79 -2.30 2.18
C VAL A 35 3.65 -1.84 3.07
N THR A 36 3.93 -0.96 4.03
CA THR A 36 2.88 -0.18 4.68
C THR A 36 2.51 1.00 3.80
N TYR A 37 1.23 1.39 3.84
CA TYR A 37 0.74 2.41 2.93
C TYR A 37 -0.42 3.19 3.52
N VAL A 38 -0.74 4.30 2.87
CA VAL A 38 -2.00 5.01 3.05
C VAL A 38 -2.59 5.31 1.68
N TYR A 39 -3.92 5.25 1.59
CA TYR A 39 -4.65 5.51 0.35
C TYR A 39 -5.55 6.72 0.51
N ASP A 40 -5.48 7.67 -0.44
CA ASP A 40 -6.26 8.91 -0.39
C ASP A 40 -7.48 8.94 -1.31
N GLY A 41 -7.77 7.83 -1.99
CA GLY A 41 -8.84 7.74 -3.00
C GLY A 41 -8.34 7.79 -4.43
N THR A 42 -7.11 8.20 -4.66
CA THR A 42 -6.47 8.28 -5.97
C THR A 42 -5.11 7.59 -5.95
N TYR A 43 -4.33 7.85 -4.92
CA TYR A 43 -2.95 7.39 -4.79
C TYR A 43 -2.77 6.48 -3.59
N VAL A 44 -1.92 5.49 -3.77
CA VAL A 44 -1.31 4.72 -2.68
C VAL A 44 0.05 5.36 -2.41
N TYR A 45 0.25 5.84 -1.17
CA TYR A 45 1.51 6.45 -0.72
C TYR A 45 2.32 5.47 0.09
N GLY A 46 3.62 5.49 -0.09
CA GLY A 46 4.56 4.72 0.70
C GLY A 46 5.85 5.49 0.96
N HIS A 47 6.59 5.02 1.96
CA HIS A 47 7.90 5.55 2.30
C HIS A 47 8.90 4.40 2.21
N ALA A 48 10.05 4.65 1.63
CA ALA A 48 11.11 3.64 1.52
C ALA A 48 12.49 4.29 1.59
N MET A 49 13.41 3.56 2.21
CA MET A 49 14.83 3.84 2.05
C MET A 49 15.26 3.35 0.65
N ASP A 50 16.36 3.89 0.13
CA ASP A 50 16.85 3.47 -1.18
C ASP A 50 17.16 1.96 -1.19
N GLY A 51 16.69 1.28 -2.24
CA GLY A 51 16.80 -0.17 -2.34
C GLY A 51 16.24 -0.72 -3.63
N ALA A 52 16.13 -2.06 -3.69
CA ALA A 52 15.74 -2.78 -4.88
C ALA A 52 14.34 -2.39 -5.41
N LYS A 53 13.39 -2.20 -4.51
CA LYS A 53 12.02 -1.81 -4.86
C LYS A 53 11.97 -0.47 -5.58
N LEU A 54 12.65 0.56 -5.04
CA LEU A 54 12.68 1.88 -5.68
C LEU A 54 13.39 1.84 -7.02
N ARG A 55 14.53 1.14 -7.10
CA ARG A 55 15.27 1.00 -8.37
C ARG A 55 14.40 0.33 -9.45
N ALA A 56 13.69 -0.73 -9.07
CA ALA A 56 12.80 -1.44 -9.99
C ALA A 56 11.67 -0.55 -10.51
N MET A 57 11.02 0.19 -9.61
CA MET A 57 9.89 1.08 -9.96
C MET A 57 10.33 2.33 -10.73
N ARG A 58 11.55 2.83 -10.48
CA ARG A 58 12.13 3.91 -11.28
C ARG A 58 12.41 3.46 -12.71
N ALA A 59 12.88 2.23 -12.88
CA ALA A 59 13.19 1.65 -14.20
C ALA A 59 11.91 1.29 -14.98
N ASN A 60 10.88 0.81 -14.29
CA ASN A 60 9.57 0.50 -14.87
C ASN A 60 8.47 0.92 -13.91
N PRO A 61 7.83 2.07 -14.15
CA PRO A 61 6.84 2.61 -13.22
C PRO A 61 5.46 1.93 -13.28
N HIS A 62 5.23 1.04 -14.22
CA HIS A 62 3.97 0.28 -14.31
C HIS A 62 3.99 -0.85 -13.29
N VAL A 63 3.15 -0.75 -12.28
CA VAL A 63 3.14 -1.66 -11.13
C VAL A 63 1.74 -2.18 -10.84
N CYS A 64 1.69 -3.23 -10.06
CA CYS A 64 0.47 -3.83 -9.55
C CYS A 64 0.48 -3.73 -8.02
N VAL A 65 -0.66 -3.44 -7.43
CA VAL A 65 -0.82 -3.35 -5.97
C VAL A 65 -1.91 -4.33 -5.55
N GLU A 66 -1.64 -5.16 -4.55
CA GLU A 66 -2.64 -6.05 -3.96
C GLU A 66 -2.82 -5.70 -2.50
N VAL A 67 -4.09 -5.63 -2.06
CA VAL A 67 -4.47 -5.48 -0.65
C VAL A 67 -5.55 -6.49 -0.32
N GLU A 68 -5.58 -6.93 0.94
CA GLU A 68 -6.54 -7.93 1.35
C GLU A 68 -7.01 -7.72 2.78
N GLN A 69 -8.20 -8.23 3.06
CA GLN A 69 -8.76 -8.40 4.39
C GLN A 69 -9.17 -9.87 4.53
N VAL A 70 -8.50 -10.60 5.41
CA VAL A 70 -8.75 -12.03 5.62
C VAL A 70 -9.21 -12.22 7.05
N ASP A 71 -10.49 -12.58 7.24
CA ASP A 71 -11.02 -12.96 8.53
C ASP A 71 -10.73 -14.44 8.80
N ASP A 72 -11.02 -15.29 7.82
CA ASP A 72 -10.69 -16.70 7.79
C ASP A 72 -10.69 -17.20 6.34
N LEU A 73 -10.48 -18.50 6.12
CA LEU A 73 -10.38 -19.06 4.76
C LEU A 73 -11.69 -19.00 3.97
N SER A 74 -12.81 -18.80 4.63
CA SER A 74 -14.13 -18.71 4.01
C SER A 74 -14.70 -17.30 3.98
N ASN A 75 -13.98 -16.33 4.55
CA ASN A 75 -14.40 -14.93 4.63
C ASN A 75 -13.19 -14.02 4.39
N TRP A 76 -13.07 -13.54 3.16
CA TRP A 76 -11.98 -12.66 2.78
C TRP A 76 -12.38 -11.75 1.62
N ARG A 77 -11.67 -10.65 1.48
CA ARG A 77 -11.75 -9.72 0.36
C ARG A 77 -10.35 -9.42 -0.14
N SER A 78 -10.17 -9.33 -1.45
CA SER A 78 -8.90 -8.97 -2.07
C SER A 78 -9.13 -8.00 -3.21
N VAL A 79 -8.26 -6.99 -3.30
CA VAL A 79 -8.27 -6.01 -4.38
C VAL A 79 -6.93 -6.04 -5.08
N ILE A 80 -6.96 -6.12 -6.39
CA ILE A 80 -5.78 -5.94 -7.24
C ILE A 80 -5.99 -4.65 -8.02
N ALA A 81 -4.97 -3.79 -8.02
CA ALA A 81 -4.99 -2.53 -8.75
C ALA A 81 -3.72 -2.39 -9.58
N TRP A 82 -3.86 -1.76 -10.73
CA TRP A 82 -2.74 -1.44 -11.61
C TRP A 82 -2.58 0.06 -11.64
N GLY A 83 -1.34 0.51 -11.61
CA GLY A 83 -1.07 1.93 -11.56
C GLY A 83 0.35 2.30 -11.95
N THR A 84 0.63 3.57 -11.80
CA THR A 84 1.89 4.16 -12.20
C THR A 84 2.58 4.76 -10.99
N PHE A 85 3.82 4.33 -10.76
CA PHE A 85 4.68 4.83 -9.70
C PHE A 85 5.25 6.19 -10.08
N GLU A 86 5.33 7.08 -9.09
CA GLU A 86 6.11 8.31 -9.15
C GLU A 86 6.70 8.66 -7.78
N GLU A 87 7.87 9.28 -7.76
CA GLU A 87 8.42 9.81 -6.52
C GLU A 87 7.82 11.18 -6.23
N CYS A 88 7.55 11.44 -4.96
CA CYS A 88 7.07 12.74 -4.50
C CYS A 88 8.26 13.66 -4.19
N ASP A 89 8.07 14.95 -4.41
CA ASP A 89 9.00 15.99 -4.02
C ASP A 89 8.22 17.23 -3.54
N GLY A 90 8.91 18.15 -2.87
CA GLY A 90 8.31 19.40 -2.39
C GLY A 90 7.06 19.18 -1.54
N PRO A 91 5.96 19.94 -1.83
CA PRO A 91 4.71 19.82 -1.06
C PRO A 91 4.08 18.43 -1.10
N ASP A 92 4.20 17.71 -2.19
CA ASP A 92 3.68 16.34 -2.31
C ASP A 92 4.43 15.37 -1.39
N TRP A 93 5.74 15.55 -1.25
CA TRP A 93 6.56 14.78 -0.32
C TRP A 93 6.11 15.02 1.13
N ASP A 94 5.95 16.28 1.51
CA ASP A 94 5.51 16.65 2.86
C ASP A 94 4.11 16.12 3.16
N ALA A 95 3.17 16.28 2.24
CA ALA A 95 1.79 15.80 2.40
C ALA A 95 1.73 14.28 2.50
N GLY A 96 2.46 13.58 1.65
CA GLY A 96 2.52 12.11 1.67
C GLY A 96 3.09 11.57 2.97
N LEU A 97 4.19 12.16 3.44
CA LEU A 97 4.79 11.77 4.71
C LEU A 97 3.85 12.01 5.89
N ALA A 98 3.16 13.15 5.91
CA ALA A 98 2.18 13.48 6.96
C ALA A 98 1.03 12.47 6.99
N MET A 99 0.46 12.11 5.84
CA MET A 99 -0.61 11.11 5.75
C MET A 99 -0.14 9.72 6.23
N LEU A 100 1.07 9.31 5.82
CA LEU A 100 1.65 8.05 6.27
C LEU A 100 1.87 8.03 7.79
N ALA A 101 2.43 9.09 8.34
CA ALA A 101 2.68 9.18 9.77
C ALA A 101 1.36 9.14 10.55
N GLU A 102 0.35 9.91 10.15
CA GLU A 102 -0.95 9.92 10.81
C GLU A 102 -1.61 8.54 10.81
N ARG A 103 -1.53 7.81 9.70
CA ARG A 103 -2.17 6.50 9.57
C ARG A 103 -1.40 5.38 10.25
N ILE A 104 -0.07 5.38 10.16
CA ILE A 104 0.77 4.23 10.53
C ILE A 104 1.27 4.32 11.97
N MET A 105 1.66 5.51 12.44
CA MET A 105 2.25 5.66 13.78
C MET A 105 1.37 5.12 14.91
N PRO A 106 0.04 5.35 14.94
CA PRO A 106 -0.81 4.79 15.99
C PRO A 106 -0.88 3.27 16.01
N LEU A 107 -0.50 2.61 14.91
CA LEU A 107 -0.56 1.15 14.75
C LEU A 107 0.75 0.46 15.14
N LEU A 108 1.82 1.22 15.37
CA LEU A 108 3.10 0.66 15.76
C LEU A 108 3.12 0.27 17.23
N THR A 109 3.63 -0.92 17.53
CA THR A 109 3.90 -1.34 18.90
C THR A 109 5.33 -0.93 19.24
N LEU A 110 5.48 -0.01 20.20
CA LEU A 110 6.79 0.43 20.65
C LEU A 110 7.26 -0.44 21.83
N PRO A 111 8.55 -0.82 21.86
CA PRO A 111 9.10 -1.48 23.03
C PRO A 111 8.98 -0.61 24.28
N ALA A 112 8.70 -1.23 25.44
CA ALA A 112 8.30 -0.54 26.67
C ALA A 112 9.32 0.49 27.20
N ASN A 113 10.60 0.38 26.81
CA ASN A 113 11.69 1.22 27.31
C ASN A 113 12.44 1.96 26.21
N GLN A 114 11.84 2.07 25.01
CA GLN A 114 12.44 2.84 23.92
C GLN A 114 11.68 4.14 23.69
N PRO A 115 12.40 5.24 23.40
CA PRO A 115 11.74 6.48 23.02
C PRO A 115 10.95 6.29 21.71
N PRO A 116 9.91 7.11 21.48
CA PRO A 116 9.20 7.10 20.20
C PRO A 116 10.19 7.22 19.03
N PRO A 117 9.89 6.59 17.86
CA PRO A 117 10.75 6.75 16.69
C PRO A 117 10.93 8.24 16.37
N ASP A 118 12.16 8.63 16.11
CA ASP A 118 12.45 9.98 15.65
C ASP A 118 11.94 10.13 14.21
N LEU A 119 10.96 11.02 14.01
CA LEU A 119 10.42 11.28 12.68
C LEU A 119 11.48 11.81 11.71
N SER A 120 12.62 12.31 12.20
CA SER A 120 13.72 12.73 11.35
C SER A 120 14.30 11.59 10.51
N VAL A 121 14.22 10.35 11.00
CA VAL A 121 14.64 9.15 10.27
C VAL A 121 13.77 8.95 9.02
N LEU A 122 12.48 9.28 9.11
CA LEU A 122 11.56 9.18 7.98
C LEU A 122 11.89 10.19 6.87
N ARG A 123 12.54 11.31 7.21
CA ARG A 123 12.95 12.32 6.25
C ARG A 123 14.16 11.91 5.39
N SER A 124 14.89 10.87 5.79
CA SER A 124 16.05 10.39 5.04
C SER A 124 15.72 9.45 3.89
N GLY A 125 14.45 9.05 3.75
CA GLY A 125 14.00 8.16 2.67
C GLY A 125 13.28 8.90 1.57
N SER A 126 12.67 8.12 0.67
CA SER A 126 11.82 8.60 -0.39
C SER A 126 10.35 8.38 -0.06
N VAL A 127 9.53 9.38 -0.32
CA VAL A 127 8.08 9.23 -0.36
C VAL A 127 7.70 9.01 -1.82
N TYR A 128 6.99 7.94 -2.09
CA TYR A 128 6.48 7.63 -3.42
C TYR A 128 4.97 7.49 -3.38
N ARG A 129 4.37 7.55 -4.55
CA ARG A 129 2.95 7.27 -4.70
C ARG A 129 2.69 6.49 -5.99
N ILE A 130 1.61 5.75 -5.99
CA ILE A 130 1.14 4.99 -7.14
C ILE A 130 -0.27 5.44 -7.44
N LYS A 131 -0.45 6.02 -8.62
CA LYS A 131 -1.78 6.40 -9.10
C LYS A 131 -2.48 5.15 -9.60
N LEU A 132 -3.60 4.78 -8.99
CA LEU A 132 -4.34 3.58 -9.37
C LEU A 132 -5.27 3.89 -10.54
N ASP A 133 -5.10 3.18 -11.64
CA ASP A 133 -5.87 3.38 -12.87
C ASP A 133 -7.01 2.37 -12.99
N VAL A 134 -6.74 1.09 -12.69
CA VAL A 134 -7.71 -0.01 -12.80
C VAL A 134 -7.71 -0.78 -11.49
N LYS A 135 -8.90 -1.12 -10.99
CA LYS A 135 -9.09 -1.87 -9.74
C LYS A 135 -10.07 -3.00 -9.98
N THR A 136 -9.74 -4.18 -9.49
CA THR A 136 -10.64 -5.33 -9.45
C THR A 136 -10.64 -5.91 -8.05
N GLY A 137 -11.75 -6.46 -7.62
CA GLY A 137 -11.84 -7.07 -6.30
C GLY A 137 -12.65 -8.35 -6.31
N ARG A 138 -12.26 -9.27 -5.44
CA ARG A 138 -12.95 -10.55 -5.25
C ARG A 138 -13.15 -10.83 -3.77
N PHE A 139 -14.11 -11.67 -3.49
CA PHE A 139 -14.40 -12.07 -2.11
C PHE A 139 -14.88 -13.52 -2.05
N GLU A 140 -14.72 -14.09 -0.88
CA GLU A 140 -15.46 -15.26 -0.45
C GLU A 140 -16.17 -14.93 0.85
N GLN A 141 -17.40 -15.36 0.98
CA GLN A 141 -18.20 -15.10 2.16
C GLN A 141 -19.14 -16.27 2.42
N VAL A 142 -19.16 -16.72 3.67
CA VAL A 142 -20.19 -17.66 4.13
C VAL A 142 -21.46 -16.86 4.33
N LYS A 143 -22.58 -17.30 3.71
CA LYS A 143 -23.86 -16.69 3.96
C LYS A 143 -24.20 -16.85 5.45
N PRO A 144 -24.62 -15.80 6.15
CA PRO A 144 -25.19 -15.96 7.48
C PRO A 144 -26.38 -16.90 7.38
N GLY A 145 -26.35 -17.96 8.19
CA GLY A 145 -27.38 -18.98 8.25
C GLY A 145 -28.70 -18.46 8.80
#